data_83e6e3b24743d45a74f78332dffd8a02
#
_entry.id   83e6e3b24743d45a74f78332dffd8a02
#
_cell.length_a   1.000
_cell.length_b   1.000
_cell.length_c   1.000
_cell.angle_alpha   90.00
_cell.angle_beta   90.00
_cell.angle_gamma   90.00
#
_symmetry.space_group_name_H-M   'P 1'
#
loop_
_entity.id
_entity.type
_entity.pdbx_description
1 polymer ?
#
loop_
_entity_poly.entity_id
_entity_poly.type
_entity_poly.pdbx_seq_one_letter_code
_entity_poly.pdbx_strand_id
1 'polypeptide(L)'
;GKDIKMVLDEAEREVFANAEKRSSSTEGPQNVLSVLESTIARIETLGKLENHNGVTGVTTGFVELDKKTAGLQPSDLIIVAARPSMGKTTFAMNLCENAAMASDKPVLVFSLEMPAEQIMMRMIASLARVDQTKIRTGQNLDETEWSKIASVFGMFKQKNNLYIDDSSG
;
A
#
# COMPACT_ATOMS: atom_id res chain seq x y z
N GLY A 1 -25.41 -0.94 -34.56
CA GLY A 1 -24.55 -0.61 -33.43
C GLY A 1 -25.39 0.01 -32.33
N LYS A 2 -25.25 -0.46 -31.08
CA LYS A 2 -25.89 0.18 -29.93
C LYS A 2 -25.38 1.63 -29.83
N ASP A 3 -26.30 2.56 -29.68
CA ASP A 3 -26.00 3.97 -29.51
C ASP A 3 -25.10 4.15 -28.27
N ILE A 4 -23.97 4.86 -28.41
CA ILE A 4 -22.99 5.15 -27.33
C ILE A 4 -23.69 5.72 -26.09
N LYS A 5 -24.76 6.50 -26.29
CA LYS A 5 -25.56 7.07 -25.22
C LYS A 5 -26.27 6.01 -24.39
N MET A 6 -26.77 4.94 -24.99
CA MET A 6 -27.39 3.82 -24.28
C MET A 6 -26.37 3.00 -23.47
N VAL A 7 -25.14 2.84 -23.97
CA VAL A 7 -24.05 2.15 -23.26
C VAL A 7 -23.58 2.95 -22.05
N LEU A 8 -23.49 4.27 -22.17
CA LEU A 8 -23.15 5.15 -21.06
C LEU A 8 -24.24 5.16 -19.97
N ASP A 9 -25.52 5.22 -20.36
CA ASP A 9 -26.65 5.17 -19.42
C ASP A 9 -26.73 3.82 -18.69
N GLU A 10 -26.39 2.73 -19.36
CA GLU A 10 -26.36 1.38 -18.77
C GLU A 10 -25.19 1.25 -17.78
N ALA A 11 -24.01 1.78 -18.13
CA ALA A 11 -22.84 1.81 -17.26
C ALA A 11 -23.07 2.70 -16.01
N GLU A 12 -23.69 3.87 -16.17
CA GLU A 12 -24.09 4.72 -15.03
C GLU A 12 -25.06 4.00 -14.09
N ARG A 13 -26.07 3.32 -14.63
CA ARG A 13 -27.02 2.55 -13.82
C ARG A 13 -26.37 1.41 -13.05
N GLU A 14 -25.42 0.70 -13.63
CA GLU A 14 -24.68 -0.35 -12.95
C GLU A 14 -23.76 0.19 -11.84
N VAL A 15 -23.11 1.33 -12.08
CA VAL A 15 -22.27 2.00 -11.08
C VAL A 15 -23.12 2.48 -9.90
N PHE A 16 -24.28 3.11 -10.16
CA PHE A 16 -25.21 3.55 -9.12
C PHE A 16 -25.81 2.38 -8.34
N ALA A 17 -26.22 1.31 -9.01
CA ALA A 17 -26.77 0.11 -8.37
C ALA A 17 -25.72 -0.58 -7.47
N ASN A 18 -24.45 -0.58 -7.87
CA ASN A 18 -23.36 -1.11 -7.06
C ASN A 18 -22.99 -0.19 -5.91
N ALA A 19 -23.09 1.13 -6.08
CA ALA A 19 -22.89 2.11 -5.01
C ALA A 19 -24.02 2.01 -3.96
N GLU A 20 -25.30 1.88 -4.38
CA GLU A 20 -26.42 1.68 -3.46
C GLU A 20 -26.32 0.35 -2.71
N LYS A 21 -25.90 -0.74 -3.36
CA LYS A 21 -25.67 -2.02 -2.68
C LYS A 21 -24.53 -1.93 -1.64
N ARG A 22 -23.52 -1.07 -1.86
CA ARG A 22 -22.46 -0.82 -0.87
C ARG A 22 -22.90 0.11 0.25
N SER A 23 -23.77 1.08 -0.02
CA SER A 23 -24.28 2.00 1.01
C SER A 23 -25.39 1.38 1.86
N SER A 24 -26.14 0.41 1.35
CA SER A 24 -27.23 -0.22 2.11
C SER A 24 -26.78 -1.25 3.16
N SER A 25 -25.49 -1.61 3.20
CA SER A 25 -25.00 -2.66 4.10
C SER A 25 -24.32 -2.17 5.38
N THR A 26 -24.09 -0.84 5.57
CA THR A 26 -23.25 -0.36 6.67
C THR A 26 -23.70 0.94 7.37
N GLU A 27 -24.81 1.55 6.98
CA GLU A 27 -25.28 2.78 7.63
C GLU A 27 -26.45 2.50 8.58
N GLY A 28 -26.18 2.49 9.87
CA GLY A 28 -27.19 2.40 10.92
C GLY A 28 -26.80 1.44 12.06
N PRO A 29 -27.60 1.43 13.13
CA PRO A 29 -27.39 0.52 14.24
C PRO A 29 -27.51 -0.95 13.82
N GLN A 30 -26.53 -1.76 14.17
CA GLN A 30 -26.53 -3.19 13.89
C GLN A 30 -26.96 -3.99 15.13
N ASN A 31 -27.69 -5.08 14.92
CA ASN A 31 -28.00 -6.00 15.99
C ASN A 31 -26.72 -6.72 16.44
N VAL A 32 -26.51 -6.76 17.75
CA VAL A 32 -25.30 -7.35 18.35
C VAL A 32 -25.11 -8.82 18.00
N LEU A 33 -26.18 -9.57 17.80
CA LEU A 33 -26.08 -10.99 17.45
C LEU A 33 -25.51 -11.19 16.04
N SER A 34 -25.94 -10.37 15.08
CA SER A 34 -25.41 -10.43 13.72
C SER A 34 -23.92 -10.02 13.67
N VAL A 35 -23.54 -9.03 14.47
CA VAL A 35 -22.13 -8.63 14.62
C VAL A 35 -21.32 -9.73 15.28
N LEU A 36 -21.86 -10.40 16.30
CA LEU A 36 -21.20 -11.51 16.98
C LEU A 36 -20.97 -12.69 16.03
N GLU A 37 -21.97 -13.09 15.26
CA GLU A 37 -21.85 -14.18 14.28
C GLU A 37 -20.75 -13.89 13.24
N SER A 38 -20.74 -12.69 12.67
CA SER A 38 -19.70 -12.30 11.71
C SER A 38 -18.31 -12.21 12.34
N THR A 39 -18.24 -11.80 13.61
CA THR A 39 -16.97 -11.73 14.36
C THR A 39 -16.42 -13.14 14.64
N ILE A 40 -17.27 -14.08 15.05
CA ILE A 40 -16.86 -15.46 15.28
C ILE A 40 -16.36 -16.09 13.97
N ALA A 41 -17.09 -15.91 12.87
CA ALA A 41 -16.68 -16.41 11.56
C ALA A 41 -15.31 -15.84 11.13
N ARG A 42 -15.05 -14.57 11.43
CA ARG A 42 -13.74 -13.96 11.18
C ARG A 42 -12.64 -14.58 12.04
N ILE A 43 -12.89 -14.81 13.33
CA ILE A 43 -11.93 -15.44 14.24
C ILE A 43 -11.59 -16.85 13.75
N GLU A 44 -12.60 -17.64 13.36
CA GLU A 44 -12.38 -18.98 12.80
C GLU A 44 -11.56 -18.96 11.51
N THR A 45 -11.84 -18.00 10.63
CA THR A 45 -11.07 -17.80 9.38
C THR A 45 -9.62 -17.48 9.67
N LEU A 46 -9.36 -16.57 10.60
CA LEU A 46 -8.01 -16.21 11.02
C LEU A 46 -7.28 -17.40 11.65
N GLY A 47 -7.97 -18.21 12.44
CA GLY A 47 -7.39 -19.41 13.07
C GLY A 47 -7.04 -20.52 12.07
N LYS A 48 -7.69 -20.55 10.91
CA LYS A 48 -7.44 -21.53 9.84
C LYS A 48 -6.33 -21.11 8.88
N LEU A 49 -5.92 -19.85 8.90
CA LEU A 49 -4.79 -19.39 8.09
C LEU A 49 -3.51 -20.02 8.62
N GLU A 50 -3.06 -21.06 7.94
CA GLU A 50 -1.76 -21.63 8.17
C GLU A 50 -0.69 -20.62 7.74
N ASN A 51 0.20 -20.26 8.64
CA ASN A 51 1.46 -19.61 8.28
C ASN A 51 1.45 -18.11 7.97
N HIS A 52 0.92 -17.28 8.82
CA HIS A 52 1.08 -15.84 8.69
C HIS A 52 2.10 -15.22 9.67
N ASN A 53 2.92 -16.03 10.34
CA ASN A 53 3.90 -15.57 11.35
C ASN A 53 3.30 -14.61 12.41
N GLY A 54 2.01 -14.75 12.71
CA GLY A 54 1.28 -13.86 13.59
C GLY A 54 0.85 -12.53 12.96
N VAL A 55 1.06 -12.33 11.65
CA VAL A 55 0.65 -11.11 10.94
C VAL A 55 -0.75 -11.31 10.36
N THR A 56 -1.72 -10.60 10.91
CA THR A 56 -3.13 -10.62 10.45
C THR A 56 -3.48 -9.42 9.57
N GLY A 57 -2.70 -8.35 9.66
CA GLY A 57 -2.82 -7.15 8.84
C GLY A 57 -1.78 -7.08 7.73
N VAL A 58 -1.46 -5.87 7.31
CA VAL A 58 -0.40 -5.61 6.34
C VAL A 58 0.95 -5.65 7.05
N THR A 59 1.89 -6.47 6.56
CA THR A 59 3.23 -6.52 7.14
C THR A 59 3.94 -5.18 7.05
N THR A 60 4.66 -4.81 8.09
CA THR A 60 5.56 -3.65 8.08
C THR A 60 6.90 -3.98 7.40
N GLY A 61 7.21 -5.25 7.23
CA GLY A 61 8.52 -5.73 6.81
C GLY A 61 9.57 -5.74 7.92
N PHE A 62 9.22 -5.26 9.10
CA PHE A 62 10.08 -5.29 10.30
C PHE A 62 9.54 -6.36 11.25
N VAL A 63 10.29 -7.44 11.40
CA VAL A 63 9.84 -8.65 12.13
C VAL A 63 9.43 -8.34 13.56
N GLU A 64 10.24 -7.58 14.29
CA GLU A 64 9.95 -7.24 15.68
C GLU A 64 8.74 -6.32 15.83
N LEU A 65 8.51 -5.43 14.87
CA LEU A 65 7.33 -4.59 14.86
C LEU A 65 6.08 -5.41 14.53
N ASP A 66 6.15 -6.30 13.57
CA ASP A 66 5.05 -7.21 13.22
C ASP A 66 4.68 -8.14 14.37
N LYS A 67 5.64 -8.63 15.15
CA LYS A 67 5.36 -9.39 16.36
C LYS A 67 4.55 -8.62 17.40
N LYS A 68 4.78 -7.31 17.51
CA LYS A 68 4.09 -6.45 18.46
C LYS A 68 2.72 -5.98 18.01
N THR A 69 2.53 -5.78 16.71
CA THR A 69 1.33 -5.18 16.13
C THR A 69 0.44 -6.17 15.39
N ALA A 70 0.95 -7.35 15.06
CA ALA A 70 0.37 -8.28 14.09
C ALA A 70 0.21 -7.64 12.69
N GLY A 71 1.05 -6.66 12.36
CA GLY A 71 0.98 -5.87 11.15
C GLY A 71 0.06 -4.65 11.28
N LEU A 72 -0.07 -3.90 10.19
CA LEU A 72 -0.94 -2.73 10.11
C LEU A 72 -2.38 -3.19 9.87
N GLN A 73 -3.26 -2.90 10.83
CA GLN A 73 -4.64 -3.41 10.79
C GLN A 73 -5.55 -2.56 9.92
N PRO A 74 -6.59 -3.17 9.29
CA PRO A 74 -7.60 -2.42 8.55
C PRO A 74 -8.30 -1.38 9.43
N SER A 75 -8.63 -0.24 8.84
CA SER A 75 -9.34 0.88 9.47
C SER A 75 -8.57 1.62 10.57
N ASP A 76 -7.30 1.26 10.82
CA ASP A 76 -6.47 1.97 11.77
C ASP A 76 -5.83 3.22 11.14
N LEU A 77 -5.77 4.29 11.92
CA LEU A 77 -4.93 5.44 11.65
C LEU A 77 -3.63 5.28 12.46
N ILE A 78 -2.51 5.18 11.75
CA ILE A 78 -1.20 4.98 12.35
C ILE A 78 -0.37 6.24 12.14
N ILE A 79 0.07 6.84 13.24
CA ILE A 79 0.87 8.07 13.22
C ILE A 79 2.31 7.73 13.53
N VAL A 80 3.21 8.12 12.64
CA VAL A 80 4.66 8.03 12.82
C VAL A 80 5.19 9.44 13.11
N ALA A 81 5.66 9.65 14.31
CA ALA A 81 6.19 10.92 14.74
C ALA A 81 7.66 10.77 15.12
N ALA A 82 8.46 11.75 14.72
CA ALA A 82 9.87 11.81 15.07
C ALA A 82 10.36 13.27 15.01
N ARG A 83 11.46 13.55 15.71
CA ARG A 83 12.16 14.81 15.53
C ARG A 83 12.74 14.94 14.12
N PRO A 84 13.00 16.16 13.63
CA PRO A 84 13.63 16.34 12.31
C PRO A 84 14.92 15.52 12.18
N SER A 85 15.16 15.00 10.99
CA SER A 85 16.36 14.21 10.64
C SER A 85 16.51 12.84 11.34
N MET A 86 15.45 12.31 11.94
CA MET A 86 15.47 11.00 12.60
C MET A 86 15.07 9.82 11.69
N GLY A 87 14.94 10.06 10.39
CA GLY A 87 14.60 9.01 9.42
C GLY A 87 13.11 8.68 9.31
N LYS A 88 12.23 9.56 9.75
CA LYS A 88 10.77 9.38 9.67
C LYS A 88 10.28 9.11 8.25
N THR A 89 10.71 9.90 7.28
CA THR A 89 10.34 9.75 5.87
C THR A 89 10.88 8.44 5.29
N THR A 90 12.11 8.08 5.60
CA THR A 90 12.72 6.82 5.19
C THR A 90 11.95 5.62 5.75
N PHE A 91 11.57 5.67 7.02
CA PHE A 91 10.76 4.64 7.66
C PHE A 91 9.39 4.48 6.97
N ALA A 92 8.69 5.59 6.72
CA ALA A 92 7.41 5.58 6.02
C ALA A 92 7.52 5.00 4.60
N MET A 93 8.57 5.34 3.86
CA MET A 93 8.82 4.76 2.55
C MET A 93 9.11 3.27 2.61
N ASN A 94 9.88 2.81 3.60
CA ASN A 94 10.13 1.39 3.79
C ASN A 94 8.83 0.62 4.08
N LEU A 95 7.92 1.18 4.87
CA LEU A 95 6.59 0.59 5.08
C LEU A 95 5.82 0.45 3.76
N CYS A 96 5.83 1.48 2.92
CA CYS A 96 5.16 1.46 1.62
C CYS A 96 5.79 0.43 0.67
N GLU A 97 7.12 0.36 0.58
CA GLU A 97 7.85 -0.63 -0.21
C GLU A 97 7.50 -2.05 0.24
N ASN A 98 7.58 -2.30 1.53
CA ASN A 98 7.31 -3.61 2.10
C ASN A 98 5.85 -4.04 1.88
N ALA A 99 4.90 -3.14 2.07
CA ALA A 99 3.49 -3.40 1.81
C ALA A 99 3.22 -3.69 0.32
N ALA A 100 3.82 -2.91 -0.58
CA ALA A 100 3.67 -3.10 -2.02
C ALA A 100 4.24 -4.44 -2.50
N MET A 101 5.37 -4.87 -1.94
CA MET A 101 6.01 -6.14 -2.30
C MET A 101 5.33 -7.35 -1.68
N ALA A 102 4.68 -7.20 -0.53
CA ALA A 102 4.07 -8.30 0.22
C ALA A 102 2.73 -8.78 -0.35
N SER A 103 2.03 -7.96 -1.12
CA SER A 103 0.73 -8.31 -1.70
C SER A 103 0.51 -7.60 -3.03
N ASP A 104 -0.59 -7.94 -3.71
CA ASP A 104 -1.02 -7.28 -4.95
C ASP A 104 -2.00 -6.12 -4.69
N LYS A 105 -2.27 -5.82 -3.43
CA LYS A 105 -3.14 -4.70 -3.06
C LYS A 105 -2.48 -3.36 -3.36
N PRO A 106 -3.24 -2.36 -3.80
CA PRO A 106 -2.70 -1.05 -4.09
C PRO A 106 -2.21 -0.35 -2.81
N VAL A 107 -1.07 0.30 -2.93
CA VAL A 107 -0.48 1.18 -1.91
C VAL A 107 -0.43 2.59 -2.45
N LEU A 108 -0.98 3.52 -1.70
CA LEU A 108 -1.10 4.94 -2.07
C LEU A 108 -0.23 5.78 -1.15
N VAL A 109 0.63 6.60 -1.73
CA VAL A 109 1.48 7.55 -1.03
C VAL A 109 1.06 8.97 -1.41
N PHE A 110 0.72 9.77 -0.42
CA PHE A 110 0.46 11.20 -0.60
C PHE A 110 1.62 11.98 -0.02
N SER A 111 2.30 12.76 -0.85
CA SER A 111 3.46 13.55 -0.45
C SER A 111 3.14 15.04 -0.56
N LEU A 112 3.26 15.75 0.55
CA LEU A 112 3.04 17.20 0.61
C LEU A 112 4.34 18.00 0.46
N GLU A 113 5.50 17.37 0.67
CA GLU A 113 6.80 18.06 0.70
C GLU A 113 7.73 17.64 -0.44
N MET A 114 7.65 16.37 -0.88
CA MET A 114 8.60 15.81 -1.83
C MET A 114 7.92 15.46 -3.16
N PRO A 115 8.53 15.81 -4.30
CA PRO A 115 8.08 15.32 -5.60
C PRO A 115 8.15 13.79 -5.68
N ALA A 116 7.26 13.18 -6.46
CA ALA A 116 7.18 11.73 -6.64
C ALA A 116 8.52 11.13 -7.14
N GLU A 117 9.19 11.82 -8.06
CA GLU A 117 10.48 11.40 -8.58
C GLU A 117 11.55 11.32 -7.48
N GLN A 118 11.56 12.26 -6.56
CA GLN A 118 12.51 12.27 -5.43
C GLN A 118 12.23 11.11 -4.47
N ILE A 119 10.97 10.80 -4.19
CA ILE A 119 10.57 9.64 -3.41
C ILE A 119 11.04 8.36 -4.10
N MET A 120 10.85 8.25 -5.41
CA MET A 120 11.25 7.09 -6.20
C MET A 120 12.78 6.92 -6.22
N MET A 121 13.56 8.00 -6.33
CA MET A 121 15.02 7.93 -6.23
C MET A 121 15.47 7.35 -4.88
N ARG A 122 14.83 7.73 -3.79
CA ARG A 122 15.15 7.18 -2.46
C ARG A 122 14.76 5.71 -2.35
N MET A 123 13.62 5.32 -2.90
CA MET A 123 13.19 3.92 -2.91
C MET A 123 14.16 3.06 -3.74
N ILE A 124 14.60 3.52 -4.89
CA ILE A 124 15.58 2.84 -5.73
C ILE A 124 16.90 2.67 -4.97
N ALA A 125 17.41 3.73 -4.35
CA ALA A 125 18.63 3.68 -3.55
C ALA A 125 18.54 2.65 -2.42
N SER A 126 17.43 2.62 -1.72
CA SER A 126 17.15 1.68 -0.63
C SER A 126 17.08 0.23 -1.12
N LEU A 127 16.26 -0.05 -2.12
CA LEU A 127 16.03 -1.40 -2.63
C LEU A 127 17.21 -1.97 -3.42
N ALA A 128 17.86 -1.15 -4.22
CA ALA A 128 19.06 -1.54 -4.97
C ALA A 128 20.33 -1.54 -4.11
N ARG A 129 20.28 -0.95 -2.91
CA ARG A 129 21.43 -0.74 -2.03
C ARG A 129 22.58 -0.03 -2.77
N VAL A 130 22.23 1.02 -3.47
CA VAL A 130 23.13 1.93 -4.16
C VAL A 130 23.15 3.27 -3.42
N ASP A 131 24.30 3.91 -3.39
CA ASP A 131 24.47 5.21 -2.76
C ASP A 131 23.49 6.24 -3.31
N GLN A 132 22.80 6.94 -2.43
CA GLN A 132 21.76 7.89 -2.77
C GLN A 132 22.28 9.07 -3.61
N THR A 133 23.52 9.50 -3.39
CA THR A 133 24.15 10.56 -4.16
C THR A 133 24.40 10.11 -5.59
N LYS A 134 24.80 8.87 -5.80
CA LYS A 134 24.98 8.30 -7.14
C LYS A 134 23.66 8.24 -7.91
N ILE A 135 22.57 7.83 -7.26
CA ILE A 135 21.23 7.84 -7.86
C ILE A 135 20.80 9.26 -8.23
N ARG A 136 20.96 10.20 -7.32
CA ARG A 136 20.57 11.58 -7.53
C ARG A 136 21.34 12.29 -8.63
N THR A 137 22.63 12.03 -8.74
CA THR A 137 23.51 12.68 -9.74
C THR A 137 23.66 11.88 -11.03
N GLY A 138 23.33 10.60 -11.01
CA GLY A 138 23.55 9.69 -12.13
C GLY A 138 25.03 9.43 -12.44
N GLN A 139 25.95 9.84 -11.56
CA GLN A 139 27.38 9.74 -11.77
C GLN A 139 27.99 8.58 -11.01
N ASN A 140 29.07 8.02 -11.60
CA ASN A 140 29.89 6.96 -11.02
C ASN A 140 29.11 5.64 -10.74
N LEU A 141 28.06 5.37 -11.52
CA LEU A 141 27.34 4.11 -11.48
C LEU A 141 28.05 3.09 -12.36
N ASP A 142 28.46 1.98 -11.76
CA ASP A 142 29.04 0.86 -12.49
C ASP A 142 27.97 -0.09 -13.08
N GLU A 143 28.38 -1.08 -13.86
CA GLU A 143 27.45 -2.04 -14.46
C GLU A 143 26.65 -2.83 -13.41
N THR A 144 27.28 -3.18 -12.28
CA THR A 144 26.65 -3.91 -11.19
C THR A 144 25.55 -3.07 -10.55
N GLU A 145 25.81 -1.79 -10.31
CA GLU A 145 24.83 -0.86 -9.75
C GLU A 145 23.66 -0.61 -10.71
N TRP A 146 23.94 -0.43 -12.01
CA TRP A 146 22.90 -0.34 -13.04
C TRP A 146 22.05 -1.62 -13.12
N SER A 147 22.66 -2.79 -12.98
CA SER A 147 21.94 -4.06 -12.94
C SER A 147 21.00 -4.16 -11.76
N LYS A 148 21.43 -3.70 -10.58
CA LYS A 148 20.57 -3.63 -9.38
C LYS A 148 19.39 -2.67 -9.57
N ILE A 149 19.63 -1.50 -10.16
CA ILE A 149 18.57 -0.53 -10.48
C ILE A 149 17.58 -1.14 -11.47
N ALA A 150 18.04 -1.83 -12.49
CA ALA A 150 17.18 -2.52 -13.45
C ALA A 150 16.33 -3.62 -12.79
N SER A 151 16.87 -4.33 -11.80
CA SER A 151 16.13 -5.32 -11.01
C SER A 151 15.00 -4.67 -10.21
N VAL A 152 15.25 -3.53 -9.59
CA VAL A 152 14.22 -2.76 -8.87
C VAL A 152 13.12 -2.30 -9.82
N PHE A 153 13.47 -1.81 -10.99
CA PHE A 153 12.50 -1.46 -12.04
C PHE A 153 11.62 -2.65 -12.41
N GLY A 154 12.22 -3.82 -12.61
CA GLY A 154 11.49 -5.06 -12.91
C GLY A 154 10.52 -5.47 -11.79
N MET A 155 10.92 -5.33 -10.54
CA MET A 155 10.05 -5.60 -9.37
C MET A 155 8.82 -4.69 -9.35
N PHE A 156 8.99 -3.39 -9.49
CA PHE A 156 7.88 -2.44 -9.52
C PHE A 156 6.98 -2.63 -10.74
N LYS A 157 7.55 -2.93 -11.89
CA LYS A 157 6.79 -3.21 -13.12
C LYS A 157 5.91 -4.45 -12.97
N GLN A 158 6.43 -5.50 -12.35
CA GLN A 158 5.69 -6.74 -12.12
C GLN A 158 4.54 -6.54 -11.12
N LYS A 159 4.79 -5.86 -10.01
CA LYS A 159 3.77 -5.57 -9.00
C LYS A 159 2.78 -4.50 -9.45
N ASN A 160 3.26 -3.39 -9.96
CA ASN A 160 2.49 -2.26 -10.47
C ASN A 160 1.31 -1.83 -9.57
N ASN A 161 1.54 -1.85 -8.26
CA ASN A 161 0.52 -1.59 -7.25
C ASN A 161 0.85 -0.39 -6.32
N LEU A 162 1.96 0.30 -6.54
CA LEU A 162 2.37 1.48 -5.78
C LEU A 162 2.03 2.75 -6.57
N TYR A 163 1.33 3.67 -5.91
CA TYR A 163 0.91 4.95 -6.47
C TYR A 163 1.39 6.08 -5.60
N ILE A 164 1.91 7.15 -6.21
CA ILE A 164 2.40 8.33 -5.52
C ILE A 164 1.66 9.55 -6.06
N ASP A 165 1.06 10.32 -5.17
CA ASP A 165 0.44 11.60 -5.48
C ASP A 165 1.21 12.71 -4.75
N ASP A 166 1.84 13.59 -5.50
CA ASP A 166 2.56 14.76 -5.02
C ASP A 166 1.87 16.08 -5.41
N SER A 167 0.62 15.99 -5.86
CA SER A 167 -0.15 17.17 -6.20
C SER A 167 -0.45 18.00 -4.96
N SER A 168 -0.15 19.28 -5.03
CA SER A 168 -0.62 20.27 -4.06
C SER A 168 -2.08 20.57 -4.34
N GLY A 169 -2.95 20.30 -3.37
CA GLY A 169 -4.38 20.58 -3.47
C GLY A 169 -4.71 22.06 -3.67
#